data_19c673ed4713665ea6bdf24e8ce41b6f
#
_entry.id   19c673ed4713665ea6bdf24e8ce41b6f
#
_cell.length_a   1.000
_cell.length_b   1.000
_cell.length_c   1.000
_cell.angle_alpha   90.00
_cell.angle_beta   90.00
_cell.angle_gamma   90.00
#
_symmetry.space_group_name_H-M   'P 1'
#
loop_
_entity.id
_entity.type
_entity.pdbx_description
1 polymer ?
#
loop_
_entity_poly.entity_id
_entity_poly.type
_entity_poly.pdbx_seq_one_letter_code
_entity_poly.pdbx_strand_id
1 'polypeptide(L)'
;MIDNINVGSQILLLRKRNGFTQEKLAEKLDISAQAISKWENGHTLPETAMLPLLAKLLNTTIDSMLMPISVNEGNIIPFGKHHWRVLKTNCNSALIVTESVIEQRAWHEEFTEITWEHCDLRKYLNKQFYDTFDPTDRARIMETRISDCDNPWYGTKWGNPTVDRIFLLSTTEVVQYFGDSGDLKNNKRWHFIKHNDDNNYEGPHLEGHSEFINDQYNDARKTLYHKAYNAGWDERMWWLRSPGYINSGAAHIGRSGRIGVIGSSVYGCSGGVRPALLLHL
;
A
#
# COMPACT_ATOMS: atom_id res chain seq x y z
N MET A 1 -12.00 -23.39 -16.71
CA MET A 1 -11.46 -24.64 -16.10
C MET A 1 -11.08 -24.26 -14.67
N ILE A 2 -11.54 -24.99 -13.65
CA ILE A 2 -11.17 -24.71 -12.26
C ILE A 2 -9.68 -25.04 -12.12
N ASP A 3 -8.90 -24.06 -11.68
CA ASP A 3 -7.46 -24.22 -11.49
C ASP A 3 -7.20 -24.72 -10.06
N ASN A 4 -6.66 -25.93 -9.93
CA ASN A 4 -6.39 -26.56 -8.64
C ASN A 4 -5.47 -25.73 -7.74
N ILE A 5 -4.50 -25.02 -8.33
CA ILE A 5 -3.56 -24.16 -7.60
C ILE A 5 -4.29 -22.99 -6.98
N ASN A 6 -5.20 -22.36 -7.70
CA ASN A 6 -5.99 -21.24 -7.20
C ASN A 6 -6.95 -21.66 -6.08
N VAL A 7 -7.63 -22.81 -6.23
CA VAL A 7 -8.51 -23.36 -5.18
C VAL A 7 -7.70 -23.72 -3.93
N GLY A 8 -6.54 -24.34 -4.10
CA GLY A 8 -5.64 -24.70 -3.00
C GLY A 8 -5.16 -23.48 -2.22
N SER A 9 -4.74 -22.46 -2.94
CA SER A 9 -4.32 -21.17 -2.34
C SER A 9 -5.45 -20.51 -1.57
N GLN A 10 -6.70 -20.60 -2.05
CA GLN A 10 -7.89 -20.10 -1.35
C GLN A 10 -8.15 -20.87 -0.04
N ILE A 11 -8.08 -22.20 -0.09
CA ILE A 11 -8.26 -23.02 1.10
C ILE A 11 -7.21 -22.68 2.16
N LEU A 12 -5.94 -22.58 1.77
CA LEU A 12 -4.83 -22.17 2.65
C LEU A 12 -5.10 -20.81 3.32
N LEU A 13 -5.49 -19.83 2.54
CA LEU A 13 -5.75 -18.47 3.00
C LEU A 13 -6.94 -18.44 3.97
N LEU A 14 -8.05 -19.09 3.63
CA LEU A 14 -9.25 -19.15 4.46
C LEU A 14 -8.98 -19.92 5.76
N ARG A 15 -8.21 -21.03 5.70
CA ARG A 15 -7.81 -21.77 6.90
C ARG A 15 -7.00 -20.90 7.86
N LYS A 16 -5.95 -20.24 7.36
CA LYS A 16 -5.12 -19.33 8.18
C LYS A 16 -5.95 -18.19 8.78
N ARG A 17 -6.85 -17.59 8.00
CA ARG A 17 -7.74 -16.51 8.45
C ARG A 17 -8.65 -16.95 9.59
N ASN A 18 -9.10 -18.19 9.60
CA ASN A 18 -9.94 -18.76 10.67
C ASN A 18 -9.10 -19.37 11.82
N GLY A 19 -7.77 -19.19 11.82
CA GLY A 19 -6.88 -19.63 12.89
C GLY A 19 -6.69 -21.14 13.00
N PHE A 20 -6.98 -21.89 11.94
CA PHE A 20 -6.76 -23.34 11.93
C PHE A 20 -5.34 -23.72 11.49
N THR A 21 -4.72 -24.68 12.17
CA THR A 21 -3.59 -25.46 11.60
C THR A 21 -4.12 -26.47 10.59
N GLN A 22 -3.24 -27.08 9.77
CA GLN A 22 -3.67 -28.15 8.85
C GLN A 22 -4.25 -29.34 9.62
N GLU A 23 -3.62 -29.69 10.75
CA GLU A 23 -4.06 -30.78 11.64
C GLU A 23 -5.46 -30.49 12.23
N LYS A 24 -5.68 -29.27 12.71
CA LYS A 24 -6.94 -28.91 13.31
C LYS A 24 -8.10 -28.81 12.32
N LEU A 25 -7.82 -28.40 11.08
CA LEU A 25 -8.82 -28.42 10.03
C LEU A 25 -9.12 -29.88 9.59
N ALA A 26 -8.08 -30.70 9.48
CA ALA A 26 -8.18 -32.11 9.14
C ALA A 26 -9.00 -32.88 10.16
N GLU A 27 -8.77 -32.68 11.46
CA GLU A 27 -9.55 -33.24 12.56
C GLU A 27 -11.05 -32.89 12.43
N LYS A 28 -11.38 -31.63 12.13
CA LYS A 28 -12.77 -31.20 11.96
C LYS A 28 -13.47 -31.77 10.73
N LEU A 29 -12.70 -32.18 9.73
CA LEU A 29 -13.19 -32.78 8.48
C LEU A 29 -13.12 -34.29 8.48
N ASP A 30 -12.57 -34.93 9.52
CA ASP A 30 -12.33 -36.35 9.64
C ASP A 30 -11.46 -36.93 8.49
N ILE A 31 -10.37 -36.20 8.19
CA ILE A 31 -9.39 -36.55 7.15
C ILE A 31 -7.96 -36.40 7.66
N SER A 32 -6.97 -36.76 6.86
CA SER A 32 -5.57 -36.58 7.22
C SER A 32 -5.08 -35.11 6.95
N ALA A 33 -4.14 -34.65 7.75
CA ALA A 33 -3.47 -33.33 7.51
C ALA A 33 -2.74 -33.34 6.14
N GLN A 34 -2.29 -34.50 5.68
CA GLN A 34 -1.68 -34.68 4.35
C GLN A 34 -2.69 -34.39 3.21
N ALA A 35 -3.97 -34.68 3.40
CA ALA A 35 -5.02 -34.38 2.42
C ALA A 35 -5.18 -32.84 2.32
N ILE A 36 -5.25 -32.14 3.47
CA ILE A 36 -5.29 -30.67 3.49
C ILE A 36 -4.04 -30.08 2.79
N SER A 37 -2.85 -30.59 3.10
CA SER A 37 -1.62 -30.15 2.45
C SER A 37 -1.64 -30.36 0.94
N LYS A 38 -2.17 -31.50 0.44
CA LYS A 38 -2.31 -31.75 -1.00
C LYS A 38 -3.28 -30.77 -1.66
N TRP A 39 -4.39 -30.44 -1.00
CA TRP A 39 -5.32 -29.42 -1.49
C TRP A 39 -4.66 -28.05 -1.57
N GLU A 40 -4.03 -27.62 -0.49
CA GLU A 40 -3.39 -26.29 -0.39
C GLU A 40 -2.25 -26.09 -1.40
N ASN A 41 -1.55 -27.18 -1.75
CA ASN A 41 -0.49 -27.16 -2.77
C ASN A 41 -1.02 -27.43 -4.21
N GLY A 42 -2.32 -27.52 -4.40
CA GLY A 42 -2.93 -27.70 -5.72
C GLY A 42 -2.74 -29.11 -6.33
N HIS A 43 -2.24 -30.08 -5.57
CA HIS A 43 -2.06 -31.44 -6.05
C HIS A 43 -3.38 -32.20 -6.25
N THR A 44 -4.36 -31.91 -5.39
CA THR A 44 -5.72 -32.49 -5.49
C THR A 44 -6.74 -31.43 -5.04
N LEU A 45 -7.99 -31.62 -5.44
CA LEU A 45 -9.11 -30.81 -4.92
C LEU A 45 -9.84 -31.59 -3.81
N PRO A 46 -10.56 -30.91 -2.91
CA PRO A 46 -11.52 -31.52 -2.02
C PRO A 46 -12.59 -32.27 -2.82
N GLU A 47 -13.05 -33.39 -2.31
CA GLU A 47 -14.22 -34.08 -2.87
C GLU A 47 -15.46 -33.18 -2.78
N THR A 48 -16.33 -33.24 -3.79
CA THR A 48 -17.53 -32.40 -3.88
C THR A 48 -18.40 -32.52 -2.63
N ALA A 49 -18.50 -33.71 -2.04
CA ALA A 49 -19.25 -33.93 -0.80
C ALA A 49 -18.69 -33.19 0.42
N MET A 50 -17.40 -32.84 0.41
CA MET A 50 -16.74 -32.12 1.51
C MET A 50 -16.87 -30.59 1.41
N LEU A 51 -17.15 -30.07 0.23
CA LEU A 51 -17.19 -28.63 -0.01
C LEU A 51 -18.16 -27.88 0.91
N PRO A 52 -19.40 -28.36 1.20
CA PRO A 52 -20.33 -27.65 2.09
C PRO A 52 -19.81 -27.54 3.53
N LEU A 53 -19.21 -28.62 4.06
CA LEU A 53 -18.66 -28.64 5.40
C LEU A 53 -17.40 -27.77 5.48
N LEU A 54 -16.53 -27.85 4.49
CA LEU A 54 -15.31 -27.06 4.38
C LEU A 54 -15.66 -25.56 4.31
N ALA A 55 -16.61 -25.17 3.47
CA ALA A 55 -17.07 -23.78 3.34
C ALA A 55 -17.64 -23.25 4.68
N LYS A 56 -18.43 -24.08 5.38
CA LYS A 56 -18.97 -23.72 6.70
C LYS A 56 -17.85 -23.53 7.74
N LEU A 57 -16.88 -24.42 7.82
CA LEU A 57 -15.75 -24.33 8.75
C LEU A 57 -14.84 -23.13 8.44
N LEU A 58 -14.68 -22.81 7.17
CA LEU A 58 -13.86 -21.67 6.72
C LEU A 58 -14.64 -20.36 6.65
N ASN A 59 -15.89 -20.33 7.12
CA ASN A 59 -16.77 -19.16 7.14
C ASN A 59 -16.83 -18.44 5.77
N THR A 60 -17.12 -19.23 4.72
CA THR A 60 -17.17 -18.78 3.32
C THR A 60 -18.28 -19.48 2.56
N THR A 61 -18.45 -19.17 1.26
CA THR A 61 -19.33 -19.92 0.36
C THR A 61 -18.50 -20.86 -0.53
N ILE A 62 -19.15 -21.93 -1.06
CA ILE A 62 -18.50 -22.84 -2.01
C ILE A 62 -18.00 -22.06 -3.24
N ASP A 63 -18.82 -21.15 -3.77
CA ASP A 63 -18.46 -20.33 -4.91
C ASP A 63 -17.20 -19.49 -4.63
N SER A 64 -17.16 -18.81 -3.49
CA SER A 64 -15.99 -18.01 -3.09
C SER A 64 -14.73 -18.85 -2.87
N MET A 65 -14.88 -20.13 -2.54
CA MET A 65 -13.78 -21.05 -2.34
C MET A 65 -13.27 -21.64 -3.65
N LEU A 66 -14.17 -21.93 -4.60
CA LEU A 66 -13.85 -22.54 -5.89
C LEU A 66 -13.57 -21.52 -7.00
N MET A 67 -14.06 -20.30 -6.87
CA MET A 67 -13.74 -19.23 -7.80
C MET A 67 -12.33 -18.72 -7.49
N PRO A 68 -11.47 -18.57 -8.50
CA PRO A 68 -10.21 -17.86 -8.30
C PRO A 68 -10.54 -16.49 -7.68
N ILE A 69 -9.75 -16.03 -6.70
CA ILE A 69 -9.77 -14.62 -6.36
C ILE A 69 -9.45 -13.92 -7.67
N SER A 70 -10.46 -13.37 -8.31
CA SER A 70 -10.23 -12.55 -9.47
C SER A 70 -9.50 -11.31 -8.98
N VAL A 71 -8.18 -11.31 -9.13
CA VAL A 71 -7.33 -10.18 -8.80
C VAL A 71 -7.55 -9.15 -9.90
N ASN A 72 -8.69 -8.47 -9.83
CA ASN A 72 -9.04 -7.41 -10.77
C ASN A 72 -8.80 -6.05 -10.12
N GLU A 73 -8.50 -5.07 -10.94
CA GLU A 73 -8.34 -3.68 -10.51
C GLU A 73 -9.57 -3.20 -9.73
N GLY A 74 -9.33 -2.54 -8.62
CA GLY A 74 -10.37 -2.09 -7.67
C GLY A 74 -10.76 -3.11 -6.60
N ASN A 75 -10.48 -4.40 -6.77
CA ASN A 75 -10.80 -5.41 -5.76
C ASN A 75 -9.94 -5.26 -4.51
N ILE A 76 -10.51 -5.68 -3.38
CA ILE A 76 -9.78 -5.78 -2.11
C ILE A 76 -9.49 -7.25 -1.86
N ILE A 77 -8.20 -7.57 -1.75
CA ILE A 77 -7.72 -8.93 -1.49
C ILE A 77 -7.01 -9.02 -0.13
N PRO A 78 -7.13 -10.12 0.58
CA PRO A 78 -6.29 -10.37 1.76
C PRO A 78 -4.91 -10.86 1.31
N PHE A 79 -3.85 -10.28 1.90
CA PHE A 79 -2.48 -10.75 1.73
C PHE A 79 -1.68 -10.46 2.99
N GLY A 80 -0.96 -11.46 3.51
CA GLY A 80 -0.38 -11.39 4.84
C GLY A 80 -1.44 -11.15 5.91
N LYS A 81 -1.22 -10.16 6.77
CA LYS A 81 -2.15 -9.77 7.85
C LYS A 81 -3.08 -8.61 7.48
N HIS A 82 -3.00 -8.11 6.24
CA HIS A 82 -3.68 -6.89 5.81
C HIS A 82 -4.62 -7.14 4.63
N HIS A 83 -5.52 -6.18 4.40
CA HIS A 83 -6.33 -6.10 3.21
C HIS A 83 -5.68 -5.11 2.24
N TRP A 84 -5.66 -5.46 0.96
CA TRP A 84 -4.97 -4.70 -0.08
C TRP A 84 -5.91 -4.42 -1.23
N ARG A 85 -5.91 -3.19 -1.70
CA ARG A 85 -6.59 -2.80 -2.93
C ARG A 85 -5.69 -3.06 -4.12
N VAL A 86 -6.24 -3.73 -5.12
CA VAL A 86 -5.57 -3.97 -6.40
C VAL A 86 -5.64 -2.69 -7.23
N LEU A 87 -4.51 -2.11 -7.55
CA LEU A 87 -4.41 -0.89 -8.35
C LEU A 87 -4.24 -1.18 -9.83
N LYS A 88 -3.46 -2.22 -10.16
CA LYS A 88 -3.18 -2.62 -11.54
C LYS A 88 -2.86 -4.10 -11.59
N THR A 89 -3.29 -4.77 -12.67
CA THR A 89 -2.98 -6.17 -12.92
C THR A 89 -2.22 -6.33 -14.24
N ASN A 90 -1.32 -7.29 -14.25
CA ASN A 90 -0.66 -7.83 -15.44
C ASN A 90 -0.83 -9.36 -15.43
N CYS A 91 -0.37 -10.06 -16.47
CA CYS A 91 -0.56 -11.52 -16.61
C CYS A 91 -0.15 -12.32 -15.36
N ASN A 92 0.94 -11.94 -14.67
CA ASN A 92 1.50 -12.70 -13.55
C ASN A 92 1.73 -11.86 -12.30
N SER A 93 1.23 -10.62 -12.26
CA SER A 93 1.47 -9.74 -11.12
C SER A 93 0.36 -8.72 -10.93
N ALA A 94 0.21 -8.26 -9.69
CA ALA A 94 -0.68 -7.18 -9.32
C ALA A 94 0.06 -6.14 -8.47
N LEU A 95 -0.07 -4.86 -8.83
CA LEU A 95 0.29 -3.77 -7.95
C LEU A 95 -0.84 -3.61 -6.92
N ILE A 96 -0.50 -3.74 -5.66
CA ILE A 96 -1.46 -3.64 -4.57
C ILE A 96 -1.00 -2.61 -3.54
N VAL A 97 -1.96 -1.93 -2.90
CA VAL A 97 -1.73 -0.99 -1.79
C VAL A 97 -2.64 -1.38 -0.63
N THR A 98 -2.18 -1.22 0.61
CA THR A 98 -3.05 -1.52 1.77
C THR A 98 -4.32 -0.68 1.71
N GLU A 99 -5.46 -1.29 2.01
CA GLU A 99 -6.77 -0.61 1.98
C GLU A 99 -6.84 0.52 3.02
N SER A 100 -6.21 0.31 4.17
CA SER A 100 -6.15 1.29 5.26
C SER A 100 -4.70 1.61 5.63
N VAL A 101 -4.52 2.71 6.35
CA VAL A 101 -3.28 3.00 7.08
C VAL A 101 -3.05 1.88 8.09
N ILE A 102 -1.85 1.30 8.09
CA ILE A 102 -1.50 0.16 8.95
C ILE A 102 -0.88 0.59 10.28
N GLU A 103 -0.16 1.71 10.26
CA GLU A 103 0.51 2.30 11.44
C GLU A 103 0.83 3.77 11.17
N GLN A 104 1.31 4.47 12.20
CA GLN A 104 1.84 5.82 12.09
C GLN A 104 3.35 5.80 12.34
N ARG A 105 4.10 6.51 11.51
CA ARG A 105 5.55 6.58 11.59
C ARG A 105 6.08 7.85 10.95
N ALA A 106 7.19 8.40 11.48
CA ALA A 106 7.94 9.44 10.79
C ALA A 106 8.47 8.91 9.45
N TRP A 107 8.56 9.77 8.45
CA TRP A 107 9.15 9.42 7.16
C TRP A 107 10.67 9.27 7.29
N HIS A 108 11.28 10.12 8.14
CA HIS A 108 12.65 10.05 8.59
C HIS A 108 12.76 10.49 10.05
N GLU A 109 13.73 9.96 10.79
CA GLU A 109 13.83 10.21 12.25
C GLU A 109 14.61 11.48 12.59
N GLU A 110 15.29 12.08 11.61
CA GLU A 110 16.07 13.31 11.78
C GLU A 110 15.54 14.43 10.89
N PHE A 111 15.64 15.68 11.36
CA PHE A 111 15.33 16.86 10.56
C PHE A 111 16.51 17.18 9.65
N THR A 112 16.51 16.58 8.47
CA THR A 112 17.54 16.77 7.44
C THR A 112 16.94 16.67 6.05
N GLU A 113 17.66 17.15 5.05
CA GLU A 113 17.33 16.88 3.65
C GLU A 113 17.61 15.42 3.35
N ILE A 114 16.59 14.71 2.89
CA ILE A 114 16.64 13.26 2.66
C ILE A 114 15.76 12.88 1.47
N THR A 115 16.16 11.87 0.72
CA THR A 115 15.37 11.31 -0.38
C THR A 115 14.83 9.94 0.00
N TRP A 116 13.88 9.42 -0.80
CA TRP A 116 13.34 8.09 -0.61
C TRP A 116 14.43 7.03 -0.46
N GLU A 117 15.49 7.13 -1.26
CA GLU A 117 16.61 6.18 -1.26
C GLU A 117 17.20 5.92 0.14
N HIS A 118 17.27 6.96 0.98
CA HIS A 118 17.99 6.90 2.26
C HIS A 118 17.10 6.98 3.49
N CYS A 119 15.80 7.27 3.33
CA CYS A 119 14.90 7.50 4.45
C CYS A 119 14.67 6.25 5.31
N ASP A 120 14.34 6.47 6.58
CA ASP A 120 14.18 5.38 7.53
C ASP A 120 12.91 4.59 7.30
N LEU A 121 11.84 5.24 6.80
CA LEU A 121 10.59 4.55 6.46
C LEU A 121 10.80 3.52 5.35
N ARG A 122 11.58 3.82 4.30
CA ARG A 122 11.94 2.84 3.27
C ARG A 122 12.71 1.66 3.85
N LYS A 123 13.72 1.93 4.70
CA LYS A 123 14.50 0.87 5.37
C LYS A 123 13.60 -0.02 6.21
N TYR A 124 12.70 0.58 6.98
CA TYR A 124 11.71 -0.14 7.79
C TYR A 124 10.80 -1.03 6.93
N LEU A 125 10.24 -0.49 5.85
CA LEU A 125 9.34 -1.24 4.97
C LEU A 125 10.02 -2.46 4.33
N ASN A 126 11.29 -2.31 3.92
CA ASN A 126 12.03 -3.37 3.24
C ASN A 126 12.79 -4.32 4.19
N LYS A 127 12.70 -4.13 5.50
CA LYS A 127 13.29 -5.00 6.52
C LYS A 127 12.24 -5.44 7.53
N GLN A 128 11.96 -4.63 8.56
CA GLN A 128 11.10 -5.03 9.69
C GLN A 128 9.66 -5.35 9.23
N PHE A 129 9.07 -4.52 8.38
CA PHE A 129 7.72 -4.78 7.88
C PHE A 129 7.69 -5.97 6.93
N TYR A 130 8.66 -6.09 6.01
CA TYR A 130 8.79 -7.25 5.13
C TYR A 130 8.93 -8.56 5.92
N ASP A 131 9.66 -8.55 7.04
CA ASP A 131 9.85 -9.72 7.89
C ASP A 131 8.58 -10.15 8.64
N THR A 132 7.52 -9.34 8.67
CA THR A 132 6.22 -9.72 9.25
C THR A 132 5.42 -10.71 8.39
N PHE A 133 5.77 -10.84 7.10
CA PHE A 133 5.16 -11.80 6.19
C PHE A 133 5.75 -13.19 6.41
N ASP A 134 4.93 -14.22 6.27
CA ASP A 134 5.45 -15.58 6.31
C ASP A 134 6.31 -15.91 5.06
N PRO A 135 7.12 -16.97 5.08
CA PRO A 135 8.02 -17.30 3.96
C PRO A 135 7.29 -17.51 2.62
N THR A 136 6.05 -18.05 2.64
CA THR A 136 5.25 -18.26 1.44
C THR A 136 4.80 -16.95 0.83
N ASP A 137 4.30 -16.03 1.67
CA ASP A 137 3.90 -14.70 1.23
C ASP A 137 5.11 -13.89 0.75
N ARG A 138 6.25 -13.95 1.48
CA ARG A 138 7.49 -13.28 1.06
C ARG A 138 7.98 -13.72 -0.33
N ALA A 139 7.85 -15.00 -0.66
CA ALA A 139 8.24 -15.52 -1.98
C ALA A 139 7.40 -14.92 -3.13
N ARG A 140 6.21 -14.39 -2.82
CA ARG A 140 5.31 -13.74 -3.80
C ARG A 140 5.52 -12.23 -3.91
N ILE A 141 6.24 -11.61 -2.97
CA ILE A 141 6.55 -10.17 -3.03
C ILE A 141 7.73 -9.97 -3.96
N MET A 142 7.48 -9.30 -5.07
CA MET A 142 8.48 -9.09 -6.12
C MET A 142 9.41 -7.92 -5.79
N GLU A 143 10.70 -8.06 -6.10
CA GLU A 143 11.60 -6.92 -6.16
C GLU A 143 11.22 -6.02 -7.33
N THR A 144 11.02 -4.75 -7.05
CA THR A 144 10.53 -3.77 -8.01
C THR A 144 11.50 -2.60 -8.10
N ARG A 145 11.92 -2.26 -9.33
CA ARG A 145 12.68 -1.02 -9.55
C ARG A 145 11.73 0.15 -9.43
N ILE A 146 11.96 0.96 -8.42
CA ILE A 146 11.20 2.18 -8.15
C ILE A 146 11.96 3.36 -8.74
N SER A 147 11.27 4.13 -9.56
CA SER A 147 11.70 5.44 -10.05
C SER A 147 10.54 6.41 -9.93
N ASP A 148 10.84 7.67 -9.77
CA ASP A 148 9.84 8.74 -9.73
C ASP A 148 10.37 9.95 -10.51
N CYS A 149 9.58 10.99 -10.63
CA CYS A 149 10.02 12.27 -11.16
C CYS A 149 10.25 13.25 -9.99
N ASP A 150 11.04 14.27 -10.27
CA ASP A 150 11.17 15.42 -9.37
C ASP A 150 9.79 16.00 -9.07
N ASN A 151 9.64 16.68 -7.94
CA ASN A 151 8.37 17.31 -7.61
C ASN A 151 7.92 18.23 -8.77
N PRO A 152 6.77 17.97 -9.39
CA PRO A 152 6.38 18.67 -10.63
C PRO A 152 6.08 20.16 -10.43
N TRP A 153 5.79 20.58 -9.20
CA TRP A 153 5.49 21.98 -8.89
C TRP A 153 6.72 22.77 -8.46
N TYR A 154 7.64 22.14 -7.74
CA TYR A 154 8.77 22.80 -7.10
C TYR A 154 10.13 22.40 -7.66
N GLY A 155 10.19 21.33 -8.47
CA GLY A 155 11.44 20.83 -9.04
C GLY A 155 12.37 20.17 -8.03
N THR A 156 11.91 19.92 -6.81
CA THR A 156 12.66 19.23 -5.77
C THR A 156 13.04 17.84 -6.23
N LYS A 157 14.32 17.51 -6.11
CA LYS A 157 14.88 16.25 -6.61
C LYS A 157 14.37 15.08 -5.79
N TRP A 158 13.89 14.05 -6.47
CA TRP A 158 13.40 12.84 -5.81
C TRP A 158 14.53 11.88 -5.36
N GLY A 159 15.71 11.96 -5.96
CA GLY A 159 16.88 11.12 -5.66
C GLY A 159 17.17 10.09 -6.76
N ASN A 160 17.80 8.98 -6.37
CA ASN A 160 18.15 7.91 -7.28
C ASN A 160 17.10 6.78 -7.30
N PRO A 161 17.01 6.01 -8.41
CA PRO A 161 16.18 4.81 -8.45
C PRO A 161 16.60 3.80 -7.38
N THR A 162 15.62 3.14 -6.76
CA THR A 162 15.81 2.10 -5.76
C THR A 162 15.27 0.76 -6.24
N VAL A 163 15.68 -0.32 -5.58
CA VAL A 163 15.06 -1.63 -5.72
C VAL A 163 14.40 -1.94 -4.38
N ASP A 164 13.09 -2.07 -4.39
CA ASP A 164 12.28 -2.24 -3.19
C ASP A 164 11.32 -3.42 -3.34
N ARG A 165 11.05 -4.12 -2.25
CA ARG A 165 9.98 -5.10 -2.16
C ARG A 165 8.68 -4.44 -1.73
N ILE A 166 8.78 -3.47 -0.83
CA ILE A 166 7.64 -2.72 -0.30
C ILE A 166 7.98 -1.24 -0.34
N PHE A 167 7.06 -0.45 -0.86
CA PHE A 167 7.27 0.98 -1.09
C PHE A 167 6.00 1.79 -0.79
N LEU A 168 6.08 3.10 -0.85
CA LEU A 168 4.92 3.99 -0.85
C LEU A 168 4.59 4.41 -2.28
N LEU A 169 3.35 4.78 -2.55
CA LEU A 169 2.98 5.37 -3.83
C LEU A 169 3.61 6.76 -3.98
N SER A 170 3.88 7.17 -5.22
CA SER A 170 4.23 8.55 -5.56
C SER A 170 3.00 9.41 -5.81
N THR A 171 3.18 10.73 -5.90
CA THR A 171 2.13 11.66 -6.34
C THR A 171 1.60 11.31 -7.73
N THR A 172 2.50 10.94 -8.65
CA THR A 172 2.14 10.53 -10.01
C THR A 172 1.30 9.25 -10.01
N GLU A 173 1.68 8.24 -9.21
CA GLU A 173 0.90 7.00 -9.09
C GLU A 173 -0.45 7.24 -8.41
N VAL A 174 -0.52 8.14 -7.43
CA VAL A 174 -1.79 8.47 -6.80
C VAL A 174 -2.77 9.07 -7.80
N VAL A 175 -2.37 10.04 -8.62
CA VAL A 175 -3.27 10.57 -9.64
C VAL A 175 -3.60 9.53 -10.70
N GLN A 176 -2.65 8.69 -11.08
CA GLN A 176 -2.86 7.62 -12.05
C GLN A 176 -3.91 6.59 -11.60
N TYR A 177 -3.89 6.18 -10.33
CA TYR A 177 -4.73 5.08 -9.84
C TYR A 177 -5.99 5.53 -9.11
N PHE A 178 -6.02 6.75 -8.59
CA PHE A 178 -7.17 7.28 -7.84
C PHE A 178 -7.89 8.43 -8.55
N GLY A 179 -7.41 8.82 -9.71
CA GLY A 179 -8.01 9.82 -10.58
C GLY A 179 -7.16 11.08 -10.75
N ASP A 180 -7.04 11.51 -12.00
CA ASP A 180 -6.23 12.65 -12.44
C ASP A 180 -7.13 13.80 -12.93
N SER A 181 -7.08 14.93 -12.23
CA SER A 181 -7.72 16.18 -12.65
C SER A 181 -6.87 16.98 -13.65
N GLY A 182 -5.63 16.55 -13.88
CA GLY A 182 -4.64 17.31 -14.63
C GLY A 182 -3.87 18.34 -13.79
N ASP A 183 -4.27 18.61 -12.55
CA ASP A 183 -3.68 19.65 -11.72
C ASP A 183 -2.20 19.41 -11.42
N LEU A 184 -1.83 18.14 -11.21
CA LEU A 184 -0.43 17.80 -10.95
C LEU A 184 0.49 18.22 -12.09
N LYS A 185 0.03 18.09 -13.33
CA LYS A 185 0.80 18.41 -14.54
C LYS A 185 0.68 19.87 -14.95
N ASN A 186 -0.53 20.44 -14.83
CA ASN A 186 -0.86 21.75 -15.39
C ASN A 186 -0.52 22.91 -14.47
N ASN A 187 -0.45 22.69 -13.16
CA ASN A 187 -0.16 23.70 -12.17
C ASN A 187 1.34 23.87 -11.89
N LYS A 188 2.17 23.96 -12.93
CA LYS A 188 3.59 24.27 -12.76
C LYS A 188 3.77 25.63 -12.12
N ARG A 189 4.37 25.66 -10.94
CA ARG A 189 4.52 26.87 -10.17
C ARG A 189 5.97 27.12 -9.83
N TRP A 190 6.61 27.78 -10.77
CA TRP A 190 7.97 28.25 -10.64
C TRP A 190 7.96 29.74 -10.27
N HIS A 191 7.84 30.08 -9.03
CA HIS A 191 8.31 31.36 -8.55
C HIS A 191 8.86 31.21 -7.14
N PHE A 192 10.11 30.78 -7.04
CA PHE A 192 10.94 31.20 -5.93
C PHE A 192 11.14 32.71 -6.11
N ILE A 193 10.38 33.51 -5.42
CA ILE A 193 10.77 34.89 -5.17
C ILE A 193 11.95 34.80 -4.19
N LYS A 194 13.17 34.84 -4.71
CA LYS A 194 14.33 35.19 -3.90
C LYS A 194 14.12 36.60 -3.43
N HIS A 195 13.55 36.78 -2.24
CA HIS A 195 13.74 38.03 -1.51
C HIS A 195 15.18 38.06 -1.00
N ASN A 196 16.02 38.84 -1.67
CA ASN A 196 17.25 39.33 -1.10
C ASN A 196 16.84 40.30 -0.02
N ASP A 197 16.72 39.84 1.22
CA ASP A 197 17.03 40.61 2.42
C ASP A 197 16.74 39.77 3.67
N ASP A 198 17.76 39.68 4.44
CA ASP A 198 17.89 39.40 5.87
C ASP A 198 16.66 38.87 6.66
N ASN A 199 16.72 37.58 7.05
CA ASN A 199 16.09 37.02 8.26
C ASN A 199 14.58 36.81 8.33
N ASN A 200 13.79 36.90 7.26
CA ASN A 200 12.43 36.38 7.23
C ASN A 200 12.34 35.21 6.26
N TYR A 201 12.29 34.00 6.81
CA TYR A 201 11.94 32.77 6.07
C TYR A 201 10.42 32.81 5.84
N GLU A 202 9.96 33.63 4.92
CA GLU A 202 8.63 33.47 4.35
C GLU A 202 8.72 32.30 3.37
N GLY A 203 8.14 31.18 3.76
CA GLY A 203 7.92 30.07 2.84
C GLY A 203 7.22 30.55 1.56
N PRO A 204 7.16 29.76 0.51
CA PRO A 204 6.61 30.18 -0.78
C PRO A 204 5.15 30.60 -0.61
N HIS A 205 4.90 31.89 -0.39
CA HIS A 205 3.56 32.47 -0.45
C HIS A 205 3.11 32.45 -1.91
N LEU A 206 2.27 31.51 -2.21
CA LEU A 206 1.61 31.38 -3.50
C LEU A 206 0.37 32.30 -3.48
N GLU A 207 0.51 33.52 -3.90
CA GLU A 207 -0.66 34.39 -4.09
C GLU A 207 -1.69 33.69 -4.98
N GLY A 208 -2.82 33.36 -4.39
CA GLY A 208 -4.00 32.85 -5.10
C GLY A 208 -3.99 31.39 -5.50
N HIS A 209 -3.06 30.54 -5.02
CA HIS A 209 -2.97 29.15 -5.42
C HIS A 209 -2.91 28.18 -4.24
N SER A 210 -3.57 27.04 -4.37
CA SER A 210 -3.58 25.98 -3.36
C SER A 210 -2.26 25.20 -3.36
N GLU A 211 -1.70 24.94 -2.19
CA GLU A 211 -0.56 24.03 -1.97
C GLU A 211 -0.94 22.54 -2.12
N PHE A 212 -2.23 22.32 -2.37
CA PHE A 212 -2.86 21.01 -2.43
C PHE A 212 -3.62 20.85 -3.74
N ILE A 213 -3.61 19.65 -4.30
CA ILE A 213 -4.61 19.24 -5.27
C ILE A 213 -5.89 18.92 -4.52
N ASN A 214 -6.94 19.69 -4.84
CA ASN A 214 -8.28 19.55 -4.26
C ASN A 214 -9.28 19.41 -5.40
N ASP A 215 -9.64 18.20 -5.74
CA ASP A 215 -10.43 17.86 -6.93
C ASP A 215 -11.54 16.84 -6.63
N GLN A 216 -12.28 16.46 -7.67
CA GLN A 216 -13.37 15.50 -7.60
C GLN A 216 -12.94 14.09 -7.16
N TYR A 217 -11.66 13.77 -7.15
CA TYR A 217 -11.13 12.46 -6.78
C TYR A 217 -10.68 12.37 -5.31
N ASN A 218 -10.91 13.39 -4.52
CA ASN A 218 -10.54 13.39 -3.10
C ASN A 218 -11.12 12.19 -2.36
N ASP A 219 -12.38 11.83 -2.61
CA ASP A 219 -13.03 10.70 -1.93
C ASP A 219 -12.39 9.35 -2.27
N ALA A 220 -11.90 9.17 -3.50
CA ALA A 220 -11.18 7.97 -3.89
C ALA A 220 -9.83 7.80 -3.16
N ARG A 221 -9.20 8.89 -2.74
CA ARG A 221 -7.91 8.93 -2.04
C ARG A 221 -8.04 8.79 -0.54
N LYS A 222 -9.25 9.02 0.03
CA LYS A 222 -9.51 8.82 1.47
C LYS A 222 -9.23 7.39 1.86
N THR A 223 -8.75 7.20 3.08
CA THR A 223 -8.52 5.88 3.64
C THR A 223 -9.08 5.80 5.05
N LEU A 224 -9.39 4.59 5.49
CA LEU A 224 -9.81 4.34 6.85
C LEU A 224 -8.59 4.33 7.77
N TYR A 225 -8.71 5.01 8.90
CA TYR A 225 -7.77 4.93 10.01
C TYR A 225 -8.35 3.97 11.03
N HIS A 226 -7.59 2.98 11.46
CA HIS A 226 -8.03 2.13 12.57
C HIS A 226 -8.22 3.00 13.83
N LYS A 227 -9.32 2.75 14.57
CA LYS A 227 -9.73 3.53 15.75
C LYS A 227 -8.70 3.58 16.91
N ALA A 228 -7.59 2.88 16.80
CA ALA A 228 -6.58 2.75 17.85
C ALA A 228 -5.61 3.93 17.97
N TYR A 229 -5.63 4.87 17.03
CA TYR A 229 -4.71 5.99 17.06
C TYR A 229 -5.40 7.23 17.62
N ASN A 230 -5.09 7.59 18.87
CA ASN A 230 -5.39 8.86 19.49
C ASN A 230 -4.48 9.96 18.88
N ALA A 231 -4.69 10.28 17.63
CA ALA A 231 -3.89 11.29 16.94
C ALA A 231 -4.40 12.70 17.29
N GLY A 232 -3.48 13.57 17.64
CA GLY A 232 -3.66 15.00 17.76
C GLY A 232 -4.07 15.67 16.44
N TRP A 233 -4.16 16.95 16.41
CA TRP A 233 -4.95 17.80 15.53
C TRP A 233 -4.77 17.70 14.01
N ASP A 234 -3.65 17.21 13.47
CA ASP A 234 -3.41 17.25 12.01
C ASP A 234 -2.90 15.93 11.40
N GLU A 235 -2.88 14.87 12.16
CA GLU A 235 -2.10 13.66 11.89
C GLU A 235 -2.83 12.59 11.08
N ARG A 236 -3.93 12.92 10.41
CA ARG A 236 -4.67 11.97 9.58
C ARG A 236 -4.30 12.10 8.11
N MET A 237 -3.01 12.14 7.84
CA MET A 237 -2.45 12.05 6.50
C MET A 237 -1.77 10.71 6.31
N TRP A 238 -1.54 10.28 5.07
CA TRP A 238 -0.67 9.16 4.78
C TRP A 238 0.43 9.57 3.79
N TRP A 239 1.62 9.06 4.05
CA TRP A 239 2.82 9.42 3.34
C TRP A 239 2.84 8.93 1.90
N LEU A 240 3.42 9.75 1.02
CA LEU A 240 3.89 9.38 -0.31
C LEU A 240 5.42 9.33 -0.32
N ARG A 241 6.01 8.66 -1.32
CA ARG A 241 7.47 8.64 -1.47
C ARG A 241 8.03 9.86 -2.18
N SER A 242 7.19 10.65 -2.86
CA SER A 242 7.60 11.86 -3.59
C SER A 242 8.05 12.97 -2.63
N PRO A 243 9.07 13.76 -2.99
CA PRO A 243 9.52 14.88 -2.18
C PRO A 243 8.45 15.98 -2.11
N GLY A 244 8.46 16.77 -1.04
CA GLY A 244 7.71 18.01 -0.93
C GLY A 244 8.38 19.15 -1.72
N TYR A 245 8.16 20.40 -1.29
CA TYR A 245 8.81 21.58 -1.90
C TYR A 245 10.32 21.63 -1.61
N ILE A 246 10.77 20.98 -0.54
CA ILE A 246 12.17 20.74 -0.15
C ILE A 246 12.35 19.30 0.28
N ASN A 247 13.59 18.81 0.31
CA ASN A 247 13.89 17.43 0.68
C ASN A 247 13.76 17.12 2.19
N SER A 248 13.55 18.10 3.03
CA SER A 248 13.14 17.89 4.43
C SER A 248 11.61 17.75 4.59
N GLY A 249 10.88 17.68 3.49
CA GLY A 249 9.45 17.42 3.41
C GLY A 249 9.12 16.31 2.41
N ALA A 250 8.07 15.52 2.70
CA ALA A 250 7.53 14.50 1.82
C ALA A 250 6.07 14.79 1.49
N ALA A 251 5.69 14.54 0.23
CA ALA A 251 4.29 14.65 -0.20
C ALA A 251 3.41 13.67 0.57
N HIS A 252 2.13 13.99 0.70
CA HIS A 252 1.19 13.20 1.49
C HIS A 252 -0.24 13.34 0.97
N ILE A 253 -1.11 12.46 1.40
CA ILE A 253 -2.57 12.62 1.24
C ILE A 253 -3.16 13.01 2.58
N GLY A 254 -3.83 14.16 2.60
CA GLY A 254 -4.51 14.64 3.80
C GLY A 254 -5.81 13.90 4.10
N ARG A 255 -6.36 14.11 5.28
CA ARG A 255 -7.62 13.51 5.75
C ARG A 255 -8.79 13.67 4.76
N SER A 256 -8.85 14.79 4.07
CA SER A 256 -9.89 15.09 3.09
C SER A 256 -9.67 14.42 1.73
N GLY A 257 -8.56 13.70 1.53
CA GLY A 257 -8.15 13.12 0.25
C GLY A 257 -7.39 14.08 -0.66
N ARG A 258 -7.11 15.31 -0.21
CA ARG A 258 -6.27 16.27 -0.95
C ARG A 258 -4.84 15.79 -1.02
N ILE A 259 -4.18 16.02 -2.14
CA ILE A 259 -2.74 15.72 -2.28
C ILE A 259 -1.94 16.94 -1.84
N GLY A 260 -1.19 16.80 -0.75
CA GLY A 260 -0.22 17.80 -0.29
C GLY A 260 1.07 17.71 -1.09
N VAL A 261 1.12 18.40 -2.24
CA VAL A 261 2.30 18.40 -3.12
C VAL A 261 3.46 19.20 -2.49
N ILE A 262 3.13 20.20 -1.67
CA ILE A 262 4.11 20.93 -0.87
C ILE A 262 4.84 20.02 0.13
N GLY A 263 4.16 18.97 0.60
CA GLY A 263 4.70 18.04 1.59
C GLY A 263 4.52 18.49 3.03
N SER A 264 4.83 17.58 3.94
CA SER A 264 4.95 17.82 5.38
C SER A 264 6.34 17.42 5.85
N SER A 265 6.79 17.96 6.99
CA SER A 265 8.10 17.64 7.56
C SER A 265 8.30 16.14 7.69
N VAL A 266 9.44 15.63 7.22
CA VAL A 266 9.81 14.21 7.31
C VAL A 266 10.04 13.77 8.76
N TYR A 267 10.36 14.72 9.64
CA TYR A 267 10.72 14.52 11.04
C TYR A 267 9.60 14.99 11.98
N GLY A 268 9.48 14.30 13.12
CA GLY A 268 8.58 14.72 14.21
C GLY A 268 7.07 14.61 13.89
N CYS A 269 6.73 14.25 12.67
CA CYS A 269 5.36 14.07 12.22
C CYS A 269 5.10 12.59 11.96
N SER A 270 4.13 12.03 12.67
CA SER A 270 3.75 10.63 12.53
C SER A 270 2.64 10.49 11.48
N GLY A 271 3.02 10.53 10.21
CA GLY A 271 2.08 10.25 9.12
C GLY A 271 1.73 8.78 9.01
N GLY A 272 0.56 8.51 8.47
CA GLY A 272 0.09 7.15 8.22
C GLY A 272 0.94 6.42 7.18
N VAL A 273 1.24 5.17 7.45
CA VAL A 273 1.94 4.28 6.53
C VAL A 273 0.92 3.44 5.77
N ARG A 274 0.94 3.56 4.45
CA ARG A 274 0.08 2.84 3.52
C ARG A 274 0.95 2.17 2.45
N PRO A 275 1.53 1.00 2.77
CA PRO A 275 2.46 0.31 1.88
C PRO A 275 1.83 -0.15 0.58
N ALA A 276 2.64 -0.17 -0.47
CA ALA A 276 2.34 -0.81 -1.75
C ALA A 276 3.42 -1.85 -2.08
N LEU A 277 3.06 -2.84 -2.87
CA LEU A 277 3.98 -3.86 -3.36
C LEU A 277 3.50 -4.45 -4.69
N LEU A 278 4.41 -5.08 -5.42
CA LEU A 278 4.09 -5.88 -6.58
C LEU A 278 4.01 -7.35 -6.17
N LEU A 279 2.82 -7.92 -6.27
CA LEU A 279 2.52 -9.30 -5.88
C LEU A 279 2.57 -10.20 -7.10
N HIS A 280 3.31 -11.31 -7.02
CA HIS A 280 3.22 -12.40 -7.99
C HIS A 280 1.90 -13.16 -7.79
N LEU A 281 1.12 -13.35 -8.87
CA LEU A 281 -0.20 -14.00 -8.88
C LEU A 281 -0.10 -15.52 -9.02
#